data_21b786d26a3e89157fb6d85d363fa177
#
_entry.id   21b786d26a3e89157fb6d85d363fa177
#
_cell.length_a   1.000
_cell.length_b   1.000
_cell.length_c   1.000
_cell.angle_alpha   90.00
_cell.angle_beta   90.00
_cell.angle_gamma   90.00
#
_symmetry.space_group_name_H-M   'P 1'
#
loop_
_entity.id
_entity.type
_entity.pdbx_description
1 polymer ?
#
loop_
_entity_poly.entity_id
_entity_poly.type
_entity_poly.pdbx_seq_one_letter_code
_entity_poly.pdbx_strand_id
1 'polypeptide(L)'
;FARRADGSPALTRTSFFTEAPLVWCGARYLLCVPQCGSAIPRVERTAARMKHLHAECLTSYRILRDELAYTDSTGALRRCDAVLHRLPEGEPLAGCALMHDAGELLAALERLAGELAEIGFTHCNLKPDNLYLTPGGRLVPVRYHFARFDEPGGDEEAFAALREWIASHAGLGGQS
;
A
#
# COMPACT_ATOMS: atom_id res chain seq x y z
N PHE A 1 2.82 13.88 11.14
CA PHE A 1 2.58 13.86 9.69
C PHE A 1 3.85 14.27 8.95
N ALA A 2 4.10 13.61 7.79
CA ALA A 2 5.14 14.05 6.89
C ALA A 2 4.80 15.44 6.31
N ARG A 3 5.84 16.25 6.10
CA ARG A 3 5.68 17.60 5.55
C ARG A 3 6.51 17.77 4.28
N ARG A 4 6.04 18.62 3.39
CA ARG A 4 6.78 19.09 2.22
C ARG A 4 7.85 20.10 2.64
N ALA A 5 8.73 20.47 1.72
CA ALA A 5 9.78 21.46 1.97
C ALA A 5 9.23 22.84 2.41
N ASP A 6 8.02 23.20 1.98
CA ASP A 6 7.31 24.43 2.37
C ASP A 6 6.60 24.33 3.74
N GLY A 7 6.76 23.21 4.46
CA GLY A 7 6.13 22.96 5.76
C GLY A 7 4.68 22.49 5.71
N SER A 8 4.05 22.45 4.53
CA SER A 8 2.70 21.93 4.37
C SER A 8 2.65 20.41 4.55
N PRO A 9 1.51 19.82 4.97
CA PRO A 9 1.37 18.37 5.03
C PRO A 9 1.57 17.73 3.66
N ALA A 10 2.32 16.61 3.61
CA ALA A 10 2.53 15.83 2.39
C ALA A 10 1.30 14.97 2.10
N LEU A 11 0.24 15.57 1.58
CA LEU A 11 -1.02 14.90 1.25
C LEU A 11 -1.01 14.42 -0.20
N THR A 12 -1.55 13.22 -0.42
CA THR A 12 -1.78 12.65 -1.76
C THR A 12 -3.26 12.33 -1.92
N ARG A 13 -3.89 12.85 -2.97
CA ARG A 13 -5.28 12.51 -3.32
C ARG A 13 -5.31 11.28 -4.20
N THR A 14 -6.19 10.36 -3.84
CA THR A 14 -6.58 9.19 -4.64
C THR A 14 -8.05 9.32 -5.04
N SER A 15 -8.61 8.30 -5.69
CA SER A 15 -10.02 8.31 -6.10
C SER A 15 -11.01 8.39 -4.93
N PHE A 16 -10.65 7.85 -3.76
CA PHE A 16 -11.55 7.72 -2.62
C PHE A 16 -11.03 8.33 -1.33
N PHE A 17 -9.71 8.50 -1.22
CA PHE A 17 -9.06 8.93 0.00
C PHE A 17 -8.05 10.06 -0.25
N THR A 18 -7.87 10.89 0.75
CA THR A 18 -6.68 11.71 0.90
C THR A 18 -5.73 10.98 1.84
N GLU A 19 -4.55 10.63 1.36
CA GLU A 19 -3.51 9.92 2.11
C GLU A 19 -2.56 10.90 2.78
N ALA A 20 -2.32 10.71 4.07
CA ALA A 20 -1.38 11.48 4.86
C ALA A 20 -0.35 10.53 5.50
N PRO A 21 0.91 10.55 5.01
CA PRO A 21 1.98 9.78 5.66
C PRO A 21 2.26 10.31 7.06
N LEU A 22 2.42 9.40 8.01
CA LEU A 22 2.76 9.74 9.40
C LEU A 22 3.70 8.70 10.01
N VAL A 23 4.43 9.12 11.04
CA VAL A 23 5.22 8.22 11.89
C VAL A 23 4.60 8.24 13.29
N TRP A 24 4.36 7.07 13.85
CA TRP A 24 3.84 6.91 15.19
C TRP A 24 4.51 5.71 15.88
N CYS A 25 5.05 5.92 17.07
CA CYS A 25 5.80 4.91 17.82
C CYS A 25 6.88 4.20 16.98
N GLY A 26 7.62 4.97 16.16
CA GLY A 26 8.69 4.45 15.31
C GLY A 26 8.25 3.71 14.05
N ALA A 27 6.96 3.49 13.84
CA ALA A 27 6.42 2.87 12.65
C ALA A 27 5.80 3.89 11.69
N ARG A 28 5.87 3.59 10.38
CA ARG A 28 5.29 4.43 9.32
C ARG A 28 3.88 3.96 8.98
N TYR A 29 2.99 4.92 8.77
CA TYR A 29 1.60 4.67 8.41
C TYR A 29 1.14 5.62 7.31
N LEU A 30 0.11 5.19 6.56
CA LEU A 30 -0.77 6.06 5.79
C LEU A 30 -2.08 6.21 6.57
N LEU A 31 -2.43 7.45 6.90
CA LEU A 31 -3.78 7.79 7.33
C LEU A 31 -4.58 8.14 6.09
N CYS A 32 -5.61 7.36 5.77
CA CYS A 32 -6.43 7.55 4.59
C CYS A 32 -7.77 8.15 5.02
N VAL A 33 -7.96 9.42 4.70
CA VAL A 33 -9.17 10.19 5.04
C VAL A 33 -10.16 10.09 3.87
N PRO A 34 -11.40 9.64 4.10
CA PRO A 34 -12.37 9.48 3.03
C PRO A 34 -12.72 10.82 2.38
N GLN A 35 -12.81 10.84 1.06
CA GLN A 35 -13.24 12.02 0.27
C GLN A 35 -14.73 11.99 -0.05
N CYS A 36 -15.39 10.85 0.10
CA CYS A 36 -16.81 10.67 -0.18
C CYS A 36 -17.42 9.59 0.72
N GLY A 37 -18.75 9.58 0.83
CA GLY A 37 -19.47 8.65 1.70
C GLY A 37 -19.33 7.16 1.32
N SER A 38 -18.93 6.86 0.08
CA SER A 38 -18.72 5.48 -0.38
C SER A 38 -17.31 4.92 -0.10
N ALA A 39 -16.38 5.76 0.35
CA ALA A 39 -14.99 5.35 0.54
C ALA A 39 -14.83 4.26 1.63
N ILE A 40 -15.40 4.48 2.81
CA ILE A 40 -15.33 3.52 3.92
C ILE A 40 -16.11 2.23 3.60
N PRO A 41 -17.38 2.25 3.15
CA PRO A 41 -18.10 1.03 2.76
C PRO A 41 -17.35 0.16 1.77
N ARG A 42 -16.63 0.77 0.83
CA ARG A 42 -15.82 0.05 -0.17
C ARG A 42 -14.74 -0.84 0.45
N VAL A 43 -14.12 -0.41 1.53
CA VAL A 43 -12.97 -1.10 2.15
C VAL A 43 -13.34 -1.93 3.38
N GLU A 44 -14.59 -1.92 3.81
CA GLU A 44 -15.03 -2.60 5.04
C GLU A 44 -14.76 -4.10 5.03
N ARG A 45 -15.09 -4.80 3.94
CA ARG A 45 -14.83 -6.25 3.81
C ARG A 45 -13.34 -6.57 3.91
N THR A 46 -12.53 -5.81 3.20
CA THR A 46 -11.07 -5.97 3.21
C THR A 46 -10.52 -5.73 4.60
N ALA A 47 -10.87 -4.61 5.24
CA ALA A 47 -10.40 -4.29 6.59
C ALA A 47 -10.87 -5.34 7.63
N ALA A 48 -12.09 -5.83 7.54
CA ALA A 48 -12.61 -6.87 8.43
C ALA A 48 -11.83 -8.19 8.26
N ARG A 49 -11.54 -8.59 7.03
CA ARG A 49 -10.75 -9.80 6.75
C ARG A 49 -9.31 -9.65 7.23
N MET A 50 -8.69 -8.50 6.97
CA MET A 50 -7.32 -8.18 7.38
C MET A 50 -7.12 -8.22 8.91
N LYS A 51 -8.15 -7.91 9.69
CA LYS A 51 -8.10 -7.94 11.16
C LYS A 51 -7.71 -9.32 11.72
N HIS A 52 -8.08 -10.38 11.03
CA HIS A 52 -7.87 -11.77 11.46
C HIS A 52 -6.80 -12.50 10.64
N LEU A 53 -6.21 -11.81 9.68
CA LEU A 53 -5.19 -12.37 8.81
C LEU A 53 -3.79 -12.05 9.34
N HIS A 54 -2.97 -13.09 9.52
CA HIS A 54 -1.56 -12.97 9.83
C HIS A 54 -0.75 -13.48 8.64
N ALA A 55 -0.36 -12.55 7.74
CA ALA A 55 0.43 -12.88 6.57
C ALA A 55 1.62 -11.91 6.49
N GLU A 56 2.83 -12.45 6.34
CA GLU A 56 4.06 -11.64 6.26
C GLU A 56 4.13 -10.79 4.98
N CYS A 57 3.40 -11.21 3.94
CA CYS A 57 3.31 -10.48 2.67
C CYS A 57 2.36 -9.27 2.72
N LEU A 58 1.64 -9.05 3.82
CA LEU A 58 0.72 -7.93 3.99
C LEU A 58 1.00 -7.18 5.28
N THR A 59 0.66 -5.90 5.30
CA THR A 59 0.72 -5.06 6.50
C THR A 59 -0.68 -4.73 7.02
N SER A 60 -0.79 -4.25 8.26
CA SER A 60 -2.08 -3.95 8.87
C SER A 60 -2.83 -2.86 8.11
N TYR A 61 -4.12 -3.08 7.93
CA TYR A 61 -5.04 -2.18 7.26
C TYR A 61 -6.35 -2.20 8.04
N ARG A 62 -6.69 -1.12 8.74
CA ARG A 62 -7.83 -1.09 9.65
C ARG A 62 -8.61 0.21 9.56
N ILE A 63 -9.91 0.13 9.80
CA ILE A 63 -10.77 1.30 9.91
C ILE A 63 -10.76 1.77 11.35
N LEU A 64 -10.47 3.05 11.54
CA LEU A 64 -10.65 3.79 12.79
C LEU A 64 -12.05 4.40 12.75
N ARG A 65 -12.94 3.95 13.63
CA ARG A 65 -14.33 4.42 13.65
C ARG A 65 -14.47 5.67 14.51
N ASP A 66 -14.91 6.75 13.88
CA ASP A 66 -15.16 8.05 14.55
C ASP A 66 -13.97 8.59 15.37
N GLU A 67 -12.74 8.21 14.99
CA GLU A 67 -11.53 8.57 15.71
C GLU A 67 -10.83 9.82 15.16
N LEU A 68 -11.07 10.16 13.89
CA LEU A 68 -10.45 11.32 13.27
C LEU A 68 -11.31 12.57 13.51
N ALA A 69 -10.80 13.50 14.32
CA ALA A 69 -11.40 14.80 14.51
C ALA A 69 -10.72 15.84 13.60
N TYR A 70 -11.52 16.68 12.97
CA TYR A 70 -11.05 17.77 12.13
C TYR A 70 -11.99 18.98 12.22
N THR A 71 -11.48 20.16 11.89
CA THR A 71 -12.30 21.36 11.78
C THR A 71 -12.65 21.58 10.31
N ASP A 72 -13.95 21.68 10.01
CA ASP A 72 -14.44 21.94 8.67
C ASP A 72 -14.30 23.43 8.26
N SER A 73 -14.68 23.76 7.04
CA SER A 73 -14.59 25.12 6.49
C SER A 73 -15.48 26.14 7.22
N THR A 74 -16.42 25.69 8.04
CA THR A 74 -17.27 26.56 8.87
C THR A 74 -16.71 26.78 10.27
N GLY A 75 -15.58 26.14 10.61
CA GLY A 75 -14.98 26.15 11.96
C GLY A 75 -15.62 25.15 12.93
N ALA A 76 -16.54 24.31 12.47
CA ALA A 76 -17.17 23.30 13.31
C ALA A 76 -16.28 22.07 13.43
N LEU A 77 -16.17 21.53 14.66
CA LEU A 77 -15.48 20.27 14.93
C LEU A 77 -16.33 19.11 14.38
N ARG A 78 -15.73 18.32 13.51
CA ARG A 78 -16.32 17.12 12.92
C ARG A 78 -15.50 15.90 13.27
N ARG A 79 -16.15 14.74 13.24
CA ARG A 79 -15.49 13.45 13.34
C ARG A 79 -15.82 12.59 12.13
N CYS A 80 -14.92 11.72 11.74
CA CYS A 80 -15.15 10.76 10.68
C CYS A 80 -14.37 9.47 10.92
N ASP A 81 -14.78 8.43 10.21
CA ASP A 81 -13.99 7.22 10.03
C ASP A 81 -12.76 7.51 9.17
N ALA A 82 -11.70 6.78 9.39
CA ALA A 82 -10.49 6.82 8.56
C ALA A 82 -9.90 5.42 8.43
N VAL A 83 -9.04 5.21 7.45
CA VAL A 83 -8.23 3.99 7.37
C VAL A 83 -6.84 4.29 7.88
N LEU A 84 -6.33 3.44 8.76
CA LEU A 84 -4.94 3.44 9.18
C LEU A 84 -4.24 2.23 8.57
N HIS A 85 -3.33 2.49 7.66
CA HIS A 85 -2.57 1.46 6.93
C HIS A 85 -1.10 1.54 7.32
N ARG A 86 -0.55 0.47 7.89
CA ARG A 86 0.87 0.40 8.20
C ARG A 86 1.68 0.25 6.91
N LEU A 87 2.69 1.08 6.74
CA LEU A 87 3.65 0.92 5.66
C LEU A 87 4.73 -0.10 6.06
N PRO A 88 5.20 -0.94 5.11
CA PRO A 88 6.35 -1.81 5.36
C PRO A 88 7.61 -0.99 5.61
N GLU A 89 8.61 -1.61 6.22
CA GLU A 89 9.97 -1.09 6.16
C GLU A 89 10.50 -1.19 4.72
N GLY A 90 11.38 -0.26 4.35
CA GLY A 90 11.92 -0.19 2.99
C GLY A 90 11.34 0.95 2.16
N GLU A 91 11.43 0.83 0.85
CA GLU A 91 11.10 1.90 -0.09
C GLU A 91 10.19 1.40 -1.22
N PRO A 92 9.40 2.30 -1.86
CA PRO A 92 8.65 1.93 -3.05
C PRO A 92 9.58 1.40 -4.15
N LEU A 93 9.18 0.30 -4.79
CA LEU A 93 9.95 -0.34 -5.86
C LEU A 93 10.26 0.63 -7.00
N ALA A 94 9.33 1.53 -7.32
CA ALA A 94 9.53 2.58 -8.33
C ALA A 94 10.75 3.47 -8.06
N GLY A 95 11.12 3.68 -6.79
CA GLY A 95 12.25 4.52 -6.39
C GLY A 95 13.57 3.79 -6.23
N CYS A 96 13.57 2.48 -6.02
CA CYS A 96 14.78 1.73 -5.67
C CYS A 96 15.18 0.63 -6.66
N ALA A 97 14.34 0.27 -7.63
CA ALA A 97 14.60 -0.88 -8.52
C ALA A 97 15.96 -0.82 -9.25
N LEU A 98 16.40 0.36 -9.66
CA LEU A 98 17.68 0.55 -10.37
C LEU A 98 18.88 0.09 -9.55
N MET A 99 18.79 0.09 -8.22
CA MET A 99 19.87 -0.29 -7.28
C MET A 99 19.88 -1.78 -6.95
N HIS A 100 18.96 -2.57 -7.51
CA HIS A 100 18.79 -3.98 -7.20
C HIS A 100 18.91 -4.85 -8.45
N ASP A 101 19.34 -6.10 -8.26
CA ASP A 101 19.42 -7.09 -9.32
C ASP A 101 18.02 -7.50 -9.82
N ALA A 102 17.86 -7.54 -11.14
CA ALA A 102 16.59 -7.88 -11.77
C ALA A 102 16.13 -9.31 -11.42
N GLY A 103 17.05 -10.27 -11.34
CA GLY A 103 16.75 -11.66 -10.99
C GLY A 103 16.23 -11.78 -9.55
N GLU A 104 16.83 -11.05 -8.61
CA GLU A 104 16.38 -11.02 -7.21
C GLU A 104 14.98 -10.39 -7.10
N LEU A 105 14.72 -9.28 -7.81
CA LEU A 105 13.41 -8.64 -7.81
C LEU A 105 12.33 -9.52 -8.45
N LEU A 106 12.65 -10.21 -9.55
CA LEU A 106 11.73 -11.15 -10.19
C LEU A 106 11.42 -12.33 -9.27
N ALA A 107 12.42 -12.89 -8.58
CA ALA A 107 12.19 -13.95 -7.61
C ALA A 107 11.31 -13.48 -6.43
N ALA A 108 11.50 -12.25 -5.95
CA ALA A 108 10.65 -11.66 -4.92
C ALA A 108 9.21 -11.45 -5.41
N LEU A 109 9.02 -11.07 -6.68
CA LEU A 109 7.71 -10.89 -7.28
C LEU A 109 6.96 -12.23 -7.42
N GLU A 110 7.64 -13.30 -7.85
CA GLU A 110 7.04 -14.64 -7.94
C GLU A 110 6.64 -15.18 -6.56
N ARG A 111 7.47 -14.95 -5.56
CA ARG A 111 7.14 -15.30 -4.16
C ARG A 111 5.88 -14.58 -3.70
N LEU A 112 5.81 -13.26 -3.93
CA LEU A 112 4.62 -12.47 -3.58
C LEU A 112 3.37 -13.01 -4.27
N ALA A 113 3.44 -13.31 -5.58
CA ALA A 113 2.31 -13.86 -6.32
C ALA A 113 1.79 -15.17 -5.70
N GLY A 114 2.69 -16.08 -5.32
CA GLY A 114 2.33 -17.32 -4.62
C GLY A 114 1.69 -17.07 -3.26
N GLU A 115 2.28 -16.20 -2.44
CA GLU A 115 1.77 -15.87 -1.10
C GLU A 115 0.37 -15.21 -1.16
N LEU A 116 0.13 -14.30 -2.10
CA LEU A 116 -1.18 -13.68 -2.27
C LEU A 116 -2.24 -14.70 -2.74
N ALA A 117 -1.87 -15.61 -3.64
CA ALA A 117 -2.74 -16.68 -4.08
C ALA A 117 -3.13 -17.63 -2.94
N GLU A 118 -2.18 -18.02 -2.08
CA GLU A 118 -2.43 -18.90 -0.92
C GLU A 118 -3.45 -18.32 0.06
N ILE A 119 -3.44 -17.00 0.28
CA ILE A 119 -4.36 -16.34 1.19
C ILE A 119 -5.65 -15.83 0.51
N GLY A 120 -5.78 -16.07 -0.80
CA GLY A 120 -6.93 -15.64 -1.60
C GLY A 120 -7.05 -14.12 -1.73
N PHE A 121 -5.93 -13.38 -1.67
CA PHE A 121 -5.92 -11.93 -1.76
C PHE A 121 -5.61 -11.46 -3.18
N THR A 122 -6.48 -10.61 -3.73
CA THR A 122 -6.29 -9.92 -5.01
C THR A 122 -6.20 -8.43 -4.76
N HIS A 123 -5.10 -7.81 -5.14
CA HIS A 123 -4.82 -6.39 -4.85
C HIS A 123 -5.62 -5.43 -5.74
N CYS A 124 -5.82 -5.81 -7.01
CA CYS A 124 -6.54 -5.05 -8.05
C CYS A 124 -5.93 -3.68 -8.41
N ASN A 125 -4.74 -3.34 -7.95
CA ASN A 125 -4.03 -2.11 -8.28
C ASN A 125 -2.52 -2.24 -8.05
N LEU A 126 -1.95 -3.40 -8.40
CA LEU A 126 -0.51 -3.62 -8.33
C LEU A 126 0.23 -2.78 -9.37
N LYS A 127 1.23 -2.05 -8.92
CA LYS A 127 2.15 -1.25 -9.73
C LYS A 127 3.40 -0.93 -8.91
N PRO A 128 4.51 -0.48 -9.52
CA PRO A 128 5.76 -0.23 -8.80
C PRO A 128 5.65 0.72 -7.60
N ASP A 129 4.76 1.73 -7.68
CA ASP A 129 4.52 2.67 -6.57
C ASP A 129 3.75 2.05 -5.38
N ASN A 130 3.05 0.94 -5.63
CA ASN A 130 2.26 0.23 -4.62
C ASN A 130 2.94 -1.03 -4.08
N LEU A 131 4.20 -1.24 -4.43
CA LEU A 131 5.06 -2.30 -3.92
C LEU A 131 6.23 -1.69 -3.17
N TYR A 132 6.48 -2.15 -1.96
CA TYR A 132 7.65 -1.79 -1.16
C TYR A 132 8.66 -2.93 -1.20
N LEU A 133 9.92 -2.60 -1.47
CA LEU A 133 11.02 -3.53 -1.29
C LEU A 133 11.57 -3.37 0.12
N THR A 134 11.45 -4.42 0.92
CA THR A 134 11.95 -4.43 2.30
C THR A 134 13.46 -4.66 2.35
N PRO A 135 14.15 -4.30 3.45
CA PRO A 135 15.58 -4.62 3.63
C PRO A 135 15.90 -6.12 3.52
N GLY A 136 14.92 -6.98 3.79
CA GLY A 136 15.06 -8.44 3.63
C GLY A 136 14.80 -8.95 2.21
N GLY A 137 14.66 -8.08 1.21
CA GLY A 137 14.46 -8.46 -0.19
C GLY A 137 13.06 -9.01 -0.50
N ARG A 138 12.06 -8.70 0.31
CA ARG A 138 10.66 -9.07 0.06
C ARG A 138 9.91 -7.90 -0.57
N LEU A 139 9.00 -8.20 -1.48
CA LEU A 139 8.02 -7.24 -1.97
C LEU A 139 6.75 -7.33 -1.13
N VAL A 140 6.28 -6.18 -0.68
CA VAL A 140 5.05 -6.05 0.14
C VAL A 140 4.15 -5.00 -0.49
N PRO A 141 2.92 -5.36 -0.88
CA PRO A 141 1.97 -4.42 -1.46
C PRO A 141 1.40 -3.47 -0.41
N VAL A 142 0.99 -2.30 -0.85
CA VAL A 142 0.32 -1.27 -0.04
C VAL A 142 -0.88 -0.70 -0.79
N ARG A 143 -1.75 0.05 -0.09
CA ARG A 143 -2.96 0.67 -0.66
C ARG A 143 -4.00 -0.34 -1.09
N TYR A 144 -4.59 -1.05 -0.13
CA TYR A 144 -5.58 -2.12 -0.36
C TYR A 144 -7.01 -1.59 -0.63
N HIS A 145 -7.15 -0.39 -1.19
CA HIS A 145 -8.46 0.25 -1.40
C HIS A 145 -9.35 -0.46 -2.43
N PHE A 146 -8.76 -1.26 -3.32
CA PHE A 146 -9.44 -2.04 -4.33
C PHE A 146 -9.35 -3.56 -4.08
N ALA A 147 -8.65 -3.96 -3.02
CA ALA A 147 -8.36 -5.35 -2.76
C ALA A 147 -9.63 -6.17 -2.48
N ARG A 148 -9.57 -7.43 -2.87
CA ARG A 148 -10.64 -8.43 -2.67
C ARG A 148 -10.06 -9.71 -2.11
N PHE A 149 -10.91 -10.49 -1.45
CA PHE A 149 -10.57 -11.83 -0.96
C PHE A 149 -11.49 -12.87 -1.58
N ASP A 150 -10.92 -14.06 -1.81
CA ASP A 150 -11.62 -15.25 -2.25
C ASP A 150 -12.42 -15.08 -3.57
N GLU A 151 -11.99 -14.13 -4.39
CA GLU A 151 -12.53 -13.91 -5.73
C GLU A 151 -11.44 -14.25 -6.77
N PRO A 152 -11.70 -15.13 -7.73
CA PRO A 152 -10.70 -15.56 -8.70
C PRO A 152 -10.36 -14.43 -9.68
N GLY A 153 -9.08 -14.36 -10.05
CA GLY A 153 -8.55 -13.46 -11.07
C GLY A 153 -8.39 -12.01 -10.60
N GLY A 154 -7.61 -11.25 -11.34
CA GLY A 154 -7.53 -9.79 -11.22
C GLY A 154 -6.14 -9.19 -11.14
N ASP A 155 -5.10 -9.95 -10.78
CA ASP A 155 -3.73 -9.43 -10.70
C ASP A 155 -2.77 -10.03 -11.75
N GLU A 156 -3.20 -10.99 -12.57
CA GLU A 156 -2.35 -11.70 -13.53
C GLU A 156 -1.70 -10.74 -14.54
N GLU A 157 -2.49 -9.83 -15.11
CA GLU A 157 -1.99 -8.81 -16.03
C GLU A 157 -1.04 -7.84 -15.34
N ALA A 158 -1.34 -7.47 -14.09
CA ALA A 158 -0.50 -6.59 -13.30
C ALA A 158 0.85 -7.25 -12.96
N PHE A 159 0.86 -8.53 -12.61
CA PHE A 159 2.11 -9.29 -12.41
C PHE A 159 2.91 -9.42 -13.71
N ALA A 160 2.27 -9.66 -14.86
CA ALA A 160 2.94 -9.66 -16.14
C ALA A 160 3.60 -8.31 -16.46
N ALA A 161 2.85 -7.22 -16.31
CA ALA A 161 3.37 -5.87 -16.49
C ALA A 161 4.51 -5.52 -15.53
N LEU A 162 4.45 -5.98 -14.28
CA LEU A 162 5.52 -5.78 -13.30
C LEU A 162 6.80 -6.55 -13.67
N ARG A 163 6.69 -7.77 -14.22
CA ARG A 163 7.86 -8.50 -14.73
C ARG A 163 8.59 -7.72 -15.84
N GLU A 164 7.83 -7.22 -16.80
CA GLU A 164 8.39 -6.40 -17.89
C GLU A 164 9.00 -5.11 -17.37
N TRP A 165 8.32 -4.46 -16.42
CA TRP A 165 8.80 -3.24 -15.80
C TRP A 165 10.11 -3.48 -15.03
N ILE A 166 10.21 -4.53 -14.22
CA ILE A 166 11.44 -4.89 -13.49
C ILE A 166 12.57 -5.17 -14.47
N ALA A 167 12.32 -5.96 -15.54
CA ALA A 167 13.33 -6.28 -16.54
C ALA A 167 13.91 -5.03 -17.22
N SER A 168 13.14 -3.94 -17.32
CA SER A 168 13.56 -2.70 -17.96
C SER A 168 14.11 -1.63 -17.01
N HIS A 169 13.83 -1.71 -15.71
CA HIS A 169 14.18 -0.66 -14.72
C HIS A 169 15.13 -1.13 -13.63
N ALA A 170 15.28 -2.43 -13.40
CA ALA A 170 16.25 -2.95 -12.44
C ALA A 170 17.68 -2.78 -12.94
N GLY A 171 18.63 -2.63 -12.01
CA GLY A 171 20.04 -2.65 -12.32
C GLY A 171 20.43 -4.01 -12.91
N LEU A 172 21.30 -3.98 -13.93
CA LEU A 172 22.01 -5.18 -14.36
C LEU A 172 22.97 -5.52 -13.22
N GLY A 173 22.69 -6.59 -12.47
CA GLY A 173 23.51 -7.05 -11.36
C GLY A 173 24.97 -6.99 -11.72
N GLY A 174 25.77 -6.34 -10.87
CA GLY A 174 27.15 -6.02 -11.18
C GLY A 174 27.90 -7.21 -11.74
N GLN A 175 28.29 -7.09 -12.97
CA GLN A 175 29.34 -7.90 -13.53
C GLN A 175 30.65 -7.44 -12.85
N SER A 176 31.04 -8.15 -11.83
CA SER A 176 32.39 -8.14 -11.26
C SER A 176 32.99 -9.55 -11.33
#